data_15365959c0d602e72251e49e1f337cf3
#
_entry.id   15365959c0d602e72251e49e1f337cf3
#
_cell.length_a   1.000
_cell.length_b   1.000
_cell.length_c   1.000
_cell.angle_alpha   90.00
_cell.angle_beta   90.00
_cell.angle_gamma   90.00
#
_symmetry.space_group_name_H-M   'P 1'
#
loop_
_entity.id
_entity.type
_entity.pdbx_description
1 polymer ?
#
loop_
_entity_poly.entity_id
_entity_poly.type
_entity_poly.pdbx_seq_one_letter_code
_entity_poly.pdbx_strand_id
1 'polypeptide(L)'
;MTDSTDNPTGATAPDPNFVAPLDSAAEVASGLEAELAVLQAQIADQKDKYLRLAAEYDNFRKRSVRERQEAEHKGMGLLIAGILDALDDLGRFAHVDPTTVESAAVVTGAEMVEKKLLKSLAGHGLELVNPLGVRFDPAVAEALTTVPAATPEEDHTVAQVYQVGYLFNGQLLRPARVVVKQWNG
;
A
#
# COMPACT_ATOMS: atom_id res chain seq x y z
N MET A 1 33.73 30.78 77.64
CA MET A 1 32.62 30.19 78.37
C MET A 1 32.05 29.13 77.45
N THR A 2 32.56 27.94 77.73
CA THR A 2 31.87 26.68 78.07
C THR A 2 31.02 26.12 76.93
N ASP A 3 31.53 25.12 76.23
CA ASP A 3 31.53 23.68 76.64
C ASP A 3 30.23 23.01 76.27
N SER A 4 30.25 22.04 75.48
CA SER A 4 30.15 20.65 75.74
C SER A 4 29.92 19.84 74.47
N THR A 5 30.90 19.04 74.16
CA THR A 5 30.83 17.81 73.39
C THR A 5 29.80 16.86 73.98
N ASP A 6 28.96 16.30 73.15
CA ASP A 6 28.42 14.98 73.38
C ASP A 6 28.25 14.18 72.07
N ASN A 7 29.13 13.21 71.92
CA ASN A 7 29.12 12.18 70.89
C ASN A 7 28.75 10.87 71.57
N PRO A 8 27.64 10.23 71.25
CA PRO A 8 27.43 8.86 71.58
C PRO A 8 27.81 7.97 70.37
N THR A 9 29.08 7.60 70.34
CA THR A 9 29.53 6.44 69.61
C THR A 9 28.99 5.19 70.33
N GLY A 10 28.02 4.58 69.71
CA GLY A 10 27.44 3.30 70.05
C GLY A 10 27.33 2.39 68.83
N ALA A 11 28.41 2.24 68.08
CA ALA A 11 28.50 1.15 67.13
C ALA A 11 28.76 -0.14 67.89
N THR A 12 27.70 -0.84 68.19
CA THR A 12 27.78 -2.21 68.67
C THR A 12 28.32 -3.07 67.54
N ALA A 13 29.54 -3.55 67.64
CA ALA A 13 30.12 -4.53 66.74
C ALA A 13 29.19 -5.75 66.65
N PRO A 14 28.95 -6.32 65.46
CA PRO A 14 28.15 -7.52 65.36
C PRO A 14 28.81 -8.66 66.17
N ASP A 15 27.99 -9.28 66.96
CA ASP A 15 28.39 -10.44 67.77
C ASP A 15 28.93 -11.54 66.86
N PRO A 16 30.20 -11.98 66.96
CA PRO A 16 30.75 -12.98 66.07
C PRO A 16 30.11 -14.37 66.27
N ASN A 17 29.18 -14.52 67.20
CA ASN A 17 28.42 -15.74 67.46
C ASN A 17 26.95 -15.67 67.13
N PHE A 18 26.52 -14.66 66.37
CA PHE A 18 25.16 -14.65 65.88
C PHE A 18 24.99 -15.68 64.72
N VAL A 19 24.78 -16.93 65.18
CA VAL A 19 24.30 -17.99 64.26
C VAL A 19 22.79 -17.81 64.14
N ALA A 20 22.33 -17.31 62.99
CA ALA A 20 20.92 -17.29 62.70
C ALA A 20 20.38 -18.74 62.89
N PRO A 21 19.15 -18.92 63.39
CA PRO A 21 18.61 -20.27 63.63
C PRO A 21 18.57 -21.01 62.27
N LEU A 22 19.12 -22.20 62.21
CA LEU A 22 19.18 -23.08 61.05
C LEU A 22 17.79 -23.35 60.49
N ASP A 23 16.75 -23.31 61.33
CA ASP A 23 15.37 -23.48 60.95
C ASP A 23 14.88 -22.32 60.04
N SER A 24 15.27 -21.06 60.25
CA SER A 24 14.88 -19.92 59.43
C SER A 24 15.55 -19.96 58.05
N ALA A 25 16.77 -20.47 57.92
CA ALA A 25 17.45 -20.63 56.64
C ALA A 25 16.81 -21.75 55.81
N ALA A 26 16.35 -22.83 56.45
CA ALA A 26 15.64 -23.93 55.78
C ALA A 26 14.24 -23.48 55.28
N GLU A 27 13.52 -22.68 56.07
CA GLU A 27 12.24 -22.12 55.65
C GLU A 27 12.38 -21.15 54.47
N VAL A 28 13.40 -20.28 54.47
CA VAL A 28 13.70 -19.38 53.33
C VAL A 28 14.10 -20.16 52.08
N ALA A 29 14.92 -21.22 52.23
CA ALA A 29 15.30 -22.08 51.11
C ALA A 29 14.09 -22.80 50.51
N SER A 30 13.20 -23.35 51.33
CA SER A 30 11.94 -23.98 50.86
C SER A 30 11.02 -23.00 50.18
N GLY A 31 10.90 -21.74 50.64
CA GLY A 31 10.14 -20.69 50.01
C GLY A 31 10.69 -20.31 48.62
N LEU A 32 12.02 -20.18 48.49
CA LEU A 32 12.68 -19.90 47.23
C LEU A 32 12.55 -21.06 46.23
N GLU A 33 12.62 -22.30 46.68
CA GLU A 33 12.39 -23.47 45.81
C GLU A 33 10.95 -23.52 45.28
N ALA A 34 9.97 -23.19 46.10
CA ALA A 34 8.58 -23.11 45.69
C ALA A 34 8.35 -21.99 44.67
N GLU A 35 8.96 -20.81 44.89
CA GLU A 35 8.89 -19.69 43.97
C GLU A 35 9.57 -20.01 42.60
N LEU A 36 10.73 -20.66 42.64
CA LEU A 36 11.43 -21.15 41.47
C LEU A 36 10.56 -22.14 40.66
N ALA A 37 9.89 -23.07 41.33
CA ALA A 37 9.00 -24.02 40.66
C ALA A 37 7.82 -23.32 39.97
N VAL A 38 7.23 -22.31 40.62
CA VAL A 38 6.14 -21.51 40.05
C VAL A 38 6.64 -20.71 38.83
N LEU A 39 7.78 -20.06 38.90
CA LEU A 39 8.36 -19.31 37.81
C LEU A 39 8.72 -20.22 36.62
N GLN A 40 9.28 -21.40 36.87
CA GLN A 40 9.57 -22.39 35.84
C GLN A 40 8.30 -22.86 35.14
N ALA A 41 7.23 -23.12 35.90
CA ALA A 41 5.94 -23.47 35.32
C ALA A 41 5.36 -22.34 34.46
N GLN A 42 5.47 -21.09 34.90
CA GLN A 42 5.04 -19.93 34.11
C GLN A 42 5.86 -19.77 32.81
N ILE A 43 7.19 -19.97 32.89
CA ILE A 43 8.07 -19.93 31.71
C ILE A 43 7.67 -21.03 30.70
N ALA A 44 7.39 -22.25 31.20
CA ALA A 44 6.94 -23.35 30.34
C ALA A 44 5.62 -23.02 29.63
N ASP A 45 4.63 -22.53 30.37
CA ASP A 45 3.34 -22.09 29.80
C ASP A 45 3.50 -20.96 28.78
N GLN A 46 4.35 -19.97 29.07
CA GLN A 46 4.63 -18.89 28.11
C GLN A 46 5.34 -19.41 26.85
N LYS A 47 6.28 -20.34 27.00
CA LYS A 47 6.93 -20.98 25.84
C LYS A 47 5.94 -21.73 24.97
N ASP A 48 5.03 -22.48 25.55
CA ASP A 48 4.01 -23.23 24.81
C ASP A 48 3.04 -22.27 24.07
N LYS A 49 2.61 -21.20 24.74
CA LYS A 49 1.81 -20.15 24.12
C LYS A 49 2.56 -19.48 22.95
N TYR A 50 3.83 -19.16 23.15
CA TYR A 50 4.66 -18.58 22.10
C TYR A 50 4.82 -19.51 20.90
N LEU A 51 5.12 -20.78 21.10
CA LEU A 51 5.26 -21.76 20.03
C LEU A 51 3.96 -21.93 19.23
N ARG A 52 2.83 -21.99 19.93
CA ARG A 52 1.52 -22.05 19.27
C ARG A 52 1.24 -20.78 18.46
N LEU A 53 1.47 -19.60 19.04
CA LEU A 53 1.28 -18.33 18.35
C LEU A 53 2.20 -18.21 17.12
N ALA A 54 3.45 -18.65 17.23
CA ALA A 54 4.40 -18.67 16.13
C ALA A 54 3.91 -19.58 14.97
N ALA A 55 3.38 -20.76 15.30
CA ALA A 55 2.81 -21.68 14.29
C ALA A 55 1.55 -21.09 13.64
N GLU A 56 0.66 -20.46 14.42
CA GLU A 56 -0.54 -19.79 13.92
C GLU A 56 -0.16 -18.61 12.98
N TYR A 57 0.84 -17.82 13.37
CA TYR A 57 1.35 -16.72 12.57
C TYR A 57 1.96 -17.19 11.24
N ASP A 58 2.76 -18.27 11.26
CA ASP A 58 3.31 -18.85 10.02
C ASP A 58 2.20 -19.37 9.08
N ASN A 59 1.18 -19.99 9.62
CA ASN A 59 0.03 -20.43 8.85
C ASN A 59 -0.76 -19.25 8.28
N PHE A 60 -0.98 -18.22 9.10
CA PHE A 60 -1.60 -16.96 8.65
C PHE A 60 -0.81 -16.32 7.51
N ARG A 61 0.51 -16.18 7.66
CA ARG A 61 1.39 -15.61 6.63
C ARG A 61 1.32 -16.37 5.31
N LYS A 62 1.39 -17.70 5.37
CA LYS A 62 1.28 -18.56 4.17
C LYS A 62 -0.07 -18.41 3.49
N ARG A 63 -1.15 -18.38 4.28
CA ARG A 63 -2.51 -18.18 3.77
C ARG A 63 -2.66 -16.78 3.14
N SER A 64 -2.24 -15.72 3.81
CA SER A 64 -2.31 -14.35 3.33
C SER A 64 -1.59 -14.14 1.98
N VAL A 65 -0.42 -14.77 1.80
CA VAL A 65 0.31 -14.75 0.52
C VAL A 65 -0.50 -15.43 -0.59
N ARG A 66 -1.09 -16.61 -0.31
CA ARG A 66 -1.93 -17.30 -1.29
C ARG A 66 -3.19 -16.49 -1.66
N GLU A 67 -3.90 -15.99 -0.67
CA GLU A 67 -5.12 -15.17 -0.87
C GLU A 67 -4.82 -13.94 -1.72
N ARG A 68 -3.67 -13.27 -1.50
CA ARG A 68 -3.24 -12.14 -2.32
C ARG A 68 -2.96 -12.56 -3.77
N GLN A 69 -2.22 -13.66 -3.98
CA GLN A 69 -1.96 -14.17 -5.32
C GLN A 69 -3.24 -14.58 -6.06
N GLU A 70 -4.15 -15.25 -5.36
CA GLU A 70 -5.46 -15.62 -5.92
C GLU A 70 -6.30 -14.40 -6.28
N ALA A 71 -6.28 -13.35 -5.44
CA ALA A 71 -6.96 -12.08 -5.72
C ALA A 71 -6.36 -11.36 -6.94
N GLU A 72 -5.02 -11.33 -7.08
CA GLU A 72 -4.32 -10.79 -8.23
C GLU A 72 -4.69 -11.55 -9.53
N HIS A 73 -4.64 -12.87 -9.50
CA HIS A 73 -5.04 -13.71 -10.64
C HIS A 73 -6.51 -13.53 -11.03
N LYS A 74 -7.38 -13.45 -10.03
CA LYS A 74 -8.81 -13.21 -10.24
C LYS A 74 -9.05 -11.83 -10.85
N GLY A 75 -8.36 -10.79 -10.34
CA GLY A 75 -8.45 -9.43 -10.87
C GLY A 75 -7.99 -9.34 -12.32
N MET A 76 -6.85 -9.97 -12.67
CA MET A 76 -6.38 -10.05 -14.05
C MET A 76 -7.36 -10.82 -14.94
N GLY A 77 -7.91 -11.93 -14.46
CA GLY A 77 -8.90 -12.72 -15.21
C GLY A 77 -10.17 -11.90 -15.52
N LEU A 78 -10.68 -11.13 -14.57
CA LEU A 78 -11.82 -10.24 -14.77
C LEU A 78 -11.52 -9.13 -15.80
N LEU A 79 -10.33 -8.53 -15.73
CA LEU A 79 -9.89 -7.52 -16.69
C LEU A 79 -9.81 -8.11 -18.11
N ILE A 80 -9.15 -9.27 -18.25
CA ILE A 80 -9.04 -9.95 -19.55
C ILE A 80 -10.44 -10.28 -20.10
N ALA A 81 -11.32 -10.86 -19.29
CA ALA A 81 -12.68 -11.16 -19.70
C ALA A 81 -13.43 -9.90 -20.21
N GLY A 82 -13.24 -8.76 -19.53
CA GLY A 82 -13.83 -7.49 -19.94
C GLY A 82 -13.32 -6.95 -21.29
N ILE A 83 -12.14 -7.38 -21.74
CA ILE A 83 -11.53 -6.95 -23.01
C ILE A 83 -11.90 -7.89 -24.17
N LEU A 84 -12.21 -9.16 -23.92
CA LEU A 84 -12.41 -10.19 -24.95
C LEU A 84 -13.49 -9.80 -25.96
N ASP A 85 -14.60 -9.25 -25.50
CA ASP A 85 -15.69 -8.82 -26.40
C ASP A 85 -15.24 -7.73 -27.40
N ALA A 86 -14.39 -6.81 -26.95
CA ALA A 86 -13.86 -5.76 -27.85
C ALA A 86 -12.80 -6.35 -28.80
N LEU A 87 -12.02 -7.32 -28.32
CA LEU A 87 -11.06 -8.05 -29.16
C LEU A 87 -11.74 -8.87 -30.24
N ASP A 88 -12.86 -9.52 -29.92
CA ASP A 88 -13.67 -10.29 -30.88
C ASP A 88 -14.24 -9.37 -31.98
N ASP A 89 -14.76 -8.20 -31.58
CA ASP A 89 -15.24 -7.20 -32.54
C ASP A 89 -14.10 -6.67 -33.44
N LEU A 90 -12.93 -6.39 -32.85
CA LEU A 90 -11.73 -5.99 -33.62
C LEU A 90 -11.31 -7.10 -34.61
N GLY A 91 -11.29 -8.35 -34.17
CA GLY A 91 -11.00 -9.50 -35.03
C GLY A 91 -11.96 -9.62 -36.20
N ARG A 92 -13.24 -9.33 -35.98
CA ARG A 92 -14.25 -9.31 -37.04
C ARG A 92 -13.97 -8.21 -38.07
N PHE A 93 -13.57 -7.01 -37.64
CA PHE A 93 -13.17 -5.94 -38.52
C PHE A 93 -11.88 -6.21 -39.29
N ALA A 94 -10.89 -6.80 -38.63
CA ALA A 94 -9.60 -7.10 -39.25
C ALA A 94 -9.69 -8.12 -40.41
N HIS A 95 -10.74 -8.94 -40.46
CA HIS A 95 -10.93 -9.99 -41.46
C HIS A 95 -12.04 -9.66 -42.47
N VAL A 96 -12.54 -8.40 -42.51
CA VAL A 96 -13.50 -7.97 -43.54
C VAL A 96 -12.80 -7.85 -44.88
N ASP A 97 -13.47 -8.24 -45.95
CA ASP A 97 -13.00 -8.05 -47.33
C ASP A 97 -12.99 -6.54 -47.67
N PRO A 98 -11.79 -5.93 -47.86
CA PRO A 98 -11.69 -4.49 -48.12
C PRO A 98 -12.34 -4.04 -49.43
N THR A 99 -12.68 -4.98 -50.34
CA THR A 99 -13.33 -4.66 -51.61
C THR A 99 -14.85 -4.51 -51.48
N THR A 100 -15.43 -4.99 -50.37
CA THR A 100 -16.89 -5.00 -50.13
C THR A 100 -17.37 -3.97 -49.12
N VAL A 101 -16.43 -3.34 -48.36
CA VAL A 101 -16.75 -2.42 -47.27
C VAL A 101 -16.33 -1.00 -47.59
N GLU A 102 -17.25 -0.06 -47.38
CA GLU A 102 -16.91 1.37 -47.46
C GLU A 102 -15.97 1.80 -46.36
N SER A 103 -14.99 2.66 -46.66
CA SER A 103 -14.03 3.19 -45.73
C SER A 103 -14.67 3.88 -44.52
N ALA A 104 -15.81 4.54 -44.72
CA ALA A 104 -16.58 5.15 -43.62
C ALA A 104 -17.11 4.12 -42.62
N ALA A 105 -17.55 2.96 -43.09
CA ALA A 105 -18.04 1.88 -42.23
C ALA A 105 -16.90 1.30 -41.36
N VAL A 106 -15.67 1.22 -41.91
CA VAL A 106 -14.48 0.77 -41.17
C VAL A 106 -14.15 1.75 -40.05
N VAL A 107 -14.17 3.05 -40.31
CA VAL A 107 -13.91 4.08 -39.28
C VAL A 107 -14.96 4.00 -38.17
N THR A 108 -16.24 3.96 -38.54
CA THR A 108 -17.34 3.84 -37.57
C THR A 108 -17.21 2.57 -36.71
N GLY A 109 -16.84 1.46 -37.34
CA GLY A 109 -16.61 0.21 -36.62
C GLY A 109 -15.45 0.30 -35.65
N ALA A 110 -14.33 0.90 -36.02
CA ALA A 110 -13.19 1.11 -35.14
C ALA A 110 -13.57 2.00 -33.94
N GLU A 111 -14.32 3.08 -34.15
CA GLU A 111 -14.83 3.93 -33.07
C GLU A 111 -15.75 3.16 -32.10
N MET A 112 -16.59 2.26 -32.63
CA MET A 112 -17.45 1.42 -31.78
C MET A 112 -16.64 0.47 -30.89
N VAL A 113 -15.58 -0.15 -31.44
CA VAL A 113 -14.68 -1.02 -30.69
C VAL A 113 -13.94 -0.22 -29.61
N GLU A 114 -13.42 0.96 -29.95
CA GLU A 114 -12.78 1.85 -28.98
C GLU A 114 -13.72 2.21 -27.84
N LYS A 115 -14.94 2.67 -28.14
CA LYS A 115 -15.94 3.01 -27.12
C LYS A 115 -16.30 1.82 -26.22
N LYS A 116 -16.45 0.62 -26.83
CA LYS A 116 -16.75 -0.60 -26.07
C LYS A 116 -15.61 -0.96 -25.12
N LEU A 117 -14.37 -0.87 -25.60
CA LEU A 117 -13.17 -1.11 -24.80
C LEU A 117 -13.06 -0.13 -23.64
N LEU A 118 -13.18 1.17 -23.93
CA LEU A 118 -13.12 2.20 -22.87
C LEU A 118 -14.24 2.04 -21.85
N LYS A 119 -15.46 1.70 -22.28
CA LYS A 119 -16.58 1.43 -21.37
C LYS A 119 -16.32 0.23 -20.47
N SER A 120 -15.77 -0.85 -21.03
CA SER A 120 -15.40 -2.05 -20.23
C SER A 120 -14.33 -1.71 -19.19
N LEU A 121 -13.27 -1.02 -19.59
CA LEU A 121 -12.19 -0.61 -18.71
C LEU A 121 -12.65 0.39 -17.63
N ALA A 122 -13.56 1.31 -17.97
CA ALA A 122 -14.16 2.24 -17.01
C ALA A 122 -14.96 1.50 -15.93
N GLY A 123 -15.65 0.41 -16.30
CA GLY A 123 -16.32 -0.48 -15.33
C GLY A 123 -15.37 -1.15 -14.34
N HIS A 124 -14.07 -1.21 -14.64
CA HIS A 124 -13.02 -1.73 -13.76
C HIS A 124 -12.23 -0.61 -13.04
N GLY A 125 -12.65 0.65 -13.17
CA GLY A 125 -12.03 1.78 -12.47
C GLY A 125 -11.00 2.57 -13.29
N LEU A 126 -10.96 2.37 -14.63
CA LEU A 126 -10.15 3.22 -15.50
C LEU A 126 -10.87 4.53 -15.78
N GLU A 127 -10.19 5.64 -15.60
CA GLU A 127 -10.67 6.99 -15.90
C GLU A 127 -9.79 7.62 -16.97
N LEU A 128 -10.44 8.21 -17.99
CA LEU A 128 -9.76 8.90 -19.08
C LEU A 128 -9.44 10.34 -18.69
N VAL A 129 -8.18 10.75 -18.86
CA VAL A 129 -7.71 12.12 -18.68
C VAL A 129 -7.49 12.76 -20.04
N ASN A 130 -8.44 13.60 -20.47
CA ASN A 130 -8.35 14.38 -21.70
C ASN A 130 -8.53 15.88 -21.39
N PRO A 131 -7.45 16.60 -21.06
CA PRO A 131 -7.50 17.97 -20.60
C PRO A 131 -7.58 19.02 -21.74
N LEU A 132 -8.08 18.66 -22.93
CA LEU A 132 -8.19 19.60 -24.06
C LEU A 132 -8.99 20.84 -23.69
N GLY A 133 -8.42 22.02 -23.88
CA GLY A 133 -9.06 23.31 -23.58
C GLY A 133 -9.14 23.66 -22.09
N VAL A 134 -8.61 22.82 -21.21
CA VAL A 134 -8.57 23.04 -19.77
C VAL A 134 -7.19 23.59 -19.38
N ARG A 135 -7.11 24.23 -18.23
CA ARG A 135 -5.83 24.69 -17.67
C ARG A 135 -4.91 23.49 -17.42
N PHE A 136 -3.64 23.64 -17.79
CA PHE A 136 -2.63 22.60 -17.60
C PHE A 136 -2.43 22.27 -16.11
N ASP A 137 -2.50 21.00 -15.78
CA ASP A 137 -2.25 20.47 -14.46
C ASP A 137 -1.08 19.45 -14.52
N PRO A 138 0.08 19.78 -13.93
CA PRO A 138 1.23 18.88 -13.89
C PRO A 138 0.99 17.56 -13.17
N ALA A 139 -0.03 17.47 -12.32
CA ALA A 139 -0.34 16.24 -11.59
C ALA A 139 -0.86 15.12 -12.50
N VAL A 140 -1.50 15.48 -13.64
CA VAL A 140 -2.15 14.52 -14.55
C VAL A 140 -1.73 14.67 -16.02
N ALA A 141 -0.92 15.69 -16.34
CA ALA A 141 -0.48 15.96 -17.71
C ALA A 141 1.01 16.34 -17.78
N GLU A 142 1.64 16.00 -18.89
CA GLU A 142 3.04 16.31 -19.25
C GLU A 142 3.02 17.22 -20.49
N ALA A 143 3.58 18.42 -20.37
CA ALA A 143 3.73 19.33 -21.50
C ALA A 143 4.90 18.91 -22.38
N LEU A 144 4.65 18.60 -23.66
CA LEU A 144 5.69 18.25 -24.63
C LEU A 144 6.32 19.50 -25.24
N THR A 145 5.48 20.50 -25.51
CA THR A 145 5.90 21.76 -26.14
C THR A 145 4.86 22.84 -25.83
N THR A 146 5.23 24.09 -26.13
CA THR A 146 4.34 25.23 -26.02
C THR A 146 4.03 25.84 -27.38
N VAL A 147 2.86 26.48 -27.51
CA VAL A 147 2.46 27.28 -28.66
C VAL A 147 2.03 28.67 -28.18
N PRO A 148 2.14 29.73 -29.01
CA PRO A 148 1.68 31.05 -28.60
C PRO A 148 0.20 31.07 -28.24
N ALA A 149 -0.15 31.73 -27.14
CA ALA A 149 -1.53 32.05 -26.80
C ALA A 149 -1.98 33.30 -27.56
N ALA A 150 -3.25 33.33 -27.95
CA ALA A 150 -3.83 34.50 -28.65
C ALA A 150 -4.17 35.63 -27.65
N THR A 151 -4.50 35.27 -26.42
CA THR A 151 -4.85 36.22 -25.34
C THR A 151 -4.21 35.78 -24.02
N PRO A 152 -4.04 36.71 -23.05
CA PRO A 152 -3.51 36.39 -21.71
C PRO A 152 -4.36 35.32 -20.97
N GLU A 153 -5.68 35.31 -21.22
CA GLU A 153 -6.61 34.37 -20.57
C GLU A 153 -6.39 32.94 -21.01
N GLU A 154 -5.83 32.73 -22.21
CA GLU A 154 -5.49 31.39 -22.73
C GLU A 154 -4.17 30.85 -22.22
N ASP A 155 -3.42 31.66 -21.46
CA ASP A 155 -2.14 31.23 -20.91
C ASP A 155 -2.28 30.00 -20.03
N HIS A 156 -1.33 29.08 -20.19
CA HIS A 156 -1.34 27.77 -19.50
C HIS A 156 -2.57 26.87 -19.79
N THR A 157 -3.31 27.11 -20.88
CA THR A 157 -4.37 26.18 -21.32
C THR A 157 -3.81 25.12 -22.28
N VAL A 158 -4.40 23.94 -22.25
CA VAL A 158 -4.00 22.84 -23.15
C VAL A 158 -4.56 23.12 -24.56
N ALA A 159 -3.66 23.34 -25.51
CA ALA A 159 -4.01 23.59 -26.92
C ALA A 159 -4.35 22.31 -27.68
N GLN A 160 -3.64 21.24 -27.39
CA GLN A 160 -3.78 19.95 -28.07
C GLN A 160 -3.37 18.80 -27.15
N VAL A 161 -4.03 17.67 -27.30
CA VAL A 161 -3.68 16.42 -26.62
C VAL A 161 -3.10 15.46 -27.65
N TYR A 162 -1.81 15.16 -27.56
CA TYR A 162 -1.16 14.14 -28.39
C TYR A 162 -1.48 12.73 -27.92
N GLN A 163 -1.55 12.57 -26.59
CA GLN A 163 -1.84 11.28 -26.01
C GLN A 163 -2.67 11.50 -24.73
N VAL A 164 -3.80 10.84 -24.66
CA VAL A 164 -4.65 10.87 -23.46
C VAL A 164 -3.98 10.18 -22.27
N GLY A 165 -4.23 10.69 -21.09
CA GLY A 165 -3.82 10.09 -19.84
C GLY A 165 -4.84 9.11 -19.30
N TYR A 166 -4.43 8.34 -18.29
CA TYR A 166 -5.33 7.42 -17.61
C TYR A 166 -5.05 7.38 -16.11
N LEU A 167 -6.12 7.33 -15.32
CA LEU A 167 -6.12 7.03 -13.91
C LEU A 167 -6.75 5.65 -13.70
N PHE A 168 -6.33 4.96 -12.65
CA PHE A 168 -6.95 3.72 -12.20
C PHE A 168 -7.24 3.83 -10.71
N ASN A 169 -8.52 3.84 -10.35
CA ASN A 169 -8.95 4.04 -8.97
C ASN A 169 -8.29 5.27 -8.31
N GLY A 170 -8.21 6.38 -9.05
CA GLY A 170 -7.58 7.63 -8.59
C GLY A 170 -6.05 7.66 -8.65
N GLN A 171 -5.39 6.55 -9.00
CA GLN A 171 -3.93 6.50 -9.16
C GLN A 171 -3.54 6.75 -10.62
N LEU A 172 -2.60 7.66 -10.85
CA LEU A 172 -2.11 7.97 -12.19
C LEU A 172 -1.36 6.77 -12.76
N LEU A 173 -1.86 6.20 -13.89
CA LEU A 173 -1.17 5.17 -14.67
C LEU A 173 -0.25 5.79 -15.71
N ARG A 174 -0.73 6.82 -16.38
CA ARG A 174 -0.02 7.53 -17.45
C ARG A 174 -0.54 8.96 -17.54
N PRO A 175 0.33 9.99 -17.52
CA PRO A 175 -0.08 11.36 -17.75
C PRO A 175 -0.56 11.58 -19.20
N ALA A 176 -1.44 12.55 -19.40
CA ALA A 176 -1.76 13.03 -20.72
C ALA A 176 -0.57 13.81 -21.30
N ARG A 177 -0.21 13.56 -22.56
CA ARG A 177 0.86 14.31 -23.24
C ARG A 177 0.23 15.41 -24.08
N VAL A 178 0.59 16.67 -23.77
CA VAL A 178 -0.15 17.83 -24.27
C VAL A 178 0.77 18.92 -24.82
N VAL A 179 0.17 19.78 -25.62
CA VAL A 179 0.74 21.09 -25.99
C VAL A 179 0.03 22.15 -25.16
N VAL A 180 0.79 23.06 -24.58
CA VAL A 180 0.27 24.12 -23.71
C VAL A 180 0.42 25.45 -24.39
N LYS A 181 -0.59 26.30 -24.31
CA LYS A 181 -0.53 27.68 -24.78
C LYS A 181 0.31 28.50 -23.78
N GLN A 182 1.18 29.36 -24.32
CA GLN A 182 2.01 30.26 -23.53
C GLN A 182 1.85 31.69 -24.04
N TRP A 183 1.50 32.60 -23.15
CA TRP A 183 1.45 34.01 -23.45
C TRP A 183 2.82 34.63 -23.29
N ASN A 184 3.31 35.29 -24.35
CA ASN A 184 4.65 35.89 -24.35
C ASN A 184 4.62 37.42 -24.26
N GLY A 185 3.48 38.02 -23.87
CA GLY A 185 3.35 39.45 -23.66
C GLY A 185 3.06 40.24 -24.91
#